data_bb1dc93956381b625469a021323dc483
#
_entry.id   bb1dc93956381b625469a021323dc483
#
_cell.length_a   1.000
_cell.length_b   1.000
_cell.length_c   1.000
_cell.angle_alpha   90.00
_cell.angle_beta   90.00
_cell.angle_gamma   90.00
#
_symmetry.space_group_name_H-M   'P 1'
#
loop_
_entity.id
_entity.type
_entity.pdbx_description
1 polymer ?
#
loop_
_entity_poly.entity_id
_entity_poly.type
_entity_poly.pdbx_seq_one_letter_code
_entity_poly.pdbx_strand_id
1 'polypeptide(L)'
;LWNERNHDARIIGLLIDDPRQLTRDQVEQQVDGAGPGMLSHVLSSCDATLPKSPIAFEIAKDWMASKDPVRRSCGYGLVYELAKDKKDKRLTDEFFLGCVEKIGNTIAKEENWVRVGMGGALMSIGKRNKKLNAAAIKVAKAIGPIHFSDGDKKCEPMNVLKHLTSDYLRNKLGI
;
A
#
# COMPACT_ATOMS: atom_id res chain seq x y z
N LEU A 1 14.44 11.26 16.33
CA LEU A 1 13.83 12.10 15.28
C LEU A 1 12.30 12.02 15.29
N TRP A 2 11.71 10.83 15.52
CA TRP A 2 10.25 10.69 15.52
C TRP A 2 9.55 11.62 16.55
N ASN A 3 10.11 11.79 17.72
CA ASN A 3 9.55 12.62 18.81
C ASN A 3 9.73 14.13 18.60
N GLU A 4 10.42 14.53 17.56
CA GLU A 4 10.56 15.94 17.22
C GLU A 4 9.22 16.52 16.71
N ARG A 5 9.00 17.82 16.97
CA ARG A 5 7.83 18.52 16.43
C ARG A 5 7.97 18.91 14.95
N ASN A 6 9.17 18.71 14.40
CA ASN A 6 9.48 19.03 13.01
C ASN A 6 9.04 17.89 12.10
N HIS A 7 8.23 18.19 11.09
CA HIS A 7 7.67 17.23 10.14
C HIS A 7 8.78 16.51 9.35
N ASP A 8 9.78 17.24 8.86
CA ASP A 8 10.85 16.69 8.04
C ASP A 8 11.78 15.78 8.85
N ALA A 9 12.05 16.14 10.11
CA ALA A 9 12.79 15.28 11.02
C ALA A 9 12.07 13.93 11.25
N ARG A 10 10.73 13.96 11.35
CA ARG A 10 9.93 12.72 11.47
C ARG A 10 10.01 11.87 10.21
N ILE A 11 9.93 12.49 9.02
CA ILE A 11 10.12 11.77 7.73
C ILE A 11 11.50 11.13 7.69
N ILE A 12 12.55 11.87 8.01
CA ILE A 12 13.92 11.33 8.05
C ILE A 12 14.00 10.13 9.02
N GLY A 13 13.40 10.24 10.21
CA GLY A 13 13.34 9.14 11.18
C GLY A 13 12.76 7.86 10.59
N LEU A 14 11.66 7.95 9.83
CA LEU A 14 11.03 6.79 9.17
C LEU A 14 11.90 6.14 8.08
N LEU A 15 12.87 6.88 7.52
CA LEU A 15 13.71 6.42 6.42
C LEU A 15 15.04 5.81 6.87
N ILE A 16 15.53 6.18 8.06
CA ILE A 16 16.89 5.83 8.51
C ILE A 16 16.96 4.84 9.69
N ASP A 17 15.84 4.46 10.26
CA ASP A 17 15.79 3.44 11.32
C ASP A 17 16.34 2.09 10.82
N ASP A 18 16.87 1.25 11.70
CA ASP A 18 17.25 -0.13 11.34
C ASP A 18 15.99 -1.02 11.27
N PRO A 19 15.64 -1.56 10.09
CA PRO A 19 14.44 -2.38 9.94
C PRO A 19 14.42 -3.63 10.84
N ARG A 20 15.58 -4.13 11.26
CA ARG A 20 15.70 -5.31 12.13
C ARG A 20 15.43 -4.99 13.60
N GLN A 21 15.50 -3.72 13.98
CA GLN A 21 15.28 -3.26 15.34
C GLN A 21 13.90 -2.67 15.58
N LEU A 22 13.09 -2.50 14.52
CA LEU A 22 11.73 -1.98 14.66
C LEU A 22 10.86 -2.93 15.48
N THR A 23 10.27 -2.39 16.56
CA THR A 23 9.31 -3.09 17.38
C THR A 23 7.87 -2.75 16.97
N ARG A 24 6.92 -3.64 17.29
CA ARG A 24 5.49 -3.36 17.07
C ARG A 24 5.06 -2.10 17.81
N ASP A 25 5.43 -1.94 19.07
CA ASP A 25 5.03 -0.77 19.89
C ASP A 25 5.53 0.54 19.28
N GLN A 26 6.76 0.57 18.77
CA GLN A 26 7.30 1.75 18.07
C GLN A 26 6.49 2.07 16.82
N VAL A 27 6.15 1.07 16.03
CA VAL A 27 5.39 1.26 14.78
C VAL A 27 3.94 1.68 15.04
N GLU A 28 3.29 1.13 16.09
CA GLU A 28 1.96 1.58 16.52
C GLU A 28 1.97 3.05 17.00
N GLN A 29 3.00 3.46 17.76
CA GLN A 29 3.16 4.88 18.13
C GLN A 29 3.40 5.78 16.90
N GLN A 30 4.15 5.28 15.91
CA GLN A 30 4.40 6.02 14.67
C GLN A 30 3.10 6.21 13.87
N VAL A 31 2.29 5.19 13.70
CA VAL A 31 1.02 5.32 12.95
C VAL A 31 0.02 6.21 13.67
N ASP A 32 -0.08 6.12 15.01
CA ASP A 32 -0.93 7.00 15.83
C ASP A 32 -0.54 8.47 15.69
N GLY A 33 0.75 8.74 15.64
CA GLY A 33 1.27 10.10 15.50
C GLY A 33 1.35 10.62 14.07
N ALA A 34 1.16 9.77 13.05
CA ALA A 34 1.30 10.16 11.65
C ALA A 34 0.08 10.91 11.09
N GLY A 35 -1.13 10.49 11.49
CA GLY A 35 -2.37 10.98 10.91
C GLY A 35 -2.49 10.69 9.38
N PRO A 36 -3.59 11.14 8.74
CA PRO A 36 -3.71 11.02 7.30
C PRO A 36 -2.75 11.99 6.58
N GLY A 37 -2.04 11.54 5.54
CA GLY A 37 -1.18 12.39 4.72
C GLY A 37 0.23 11.84 4.49
N MET A 38 1.21 12.75 4.36
CA MET A 38 2.57 12.41 3.94
C MET A 38 3.28 11.48 4.94
N LEU A 39 3.14 11.69 6.25
CA LEU A 39 3.81 10.84 7.24
C LEU A 39 3.34 9.40 7.19
N SER A 40 2.02 9.16 7.11
CA SER A 40 1.47 7.80 6.99
C SER A 40 1.83 7.15 5.66
N HIS A 41 1.90 7.95 4.59
CA HIS A 41 2.36 7.47 3.29
C HIS A 41 3.84 7.03 3.35
N VAL A 42 4.72 7.86 3.91
CA VAL A 42 6.14 7.51 4.05
C VAL A 42 6.32 6.32 4.99
N LEU A 43 5.63 6.27 6.14
CA LEU A 43 5.72 5.16 7.10
C LEU A 43 5.51 3.79 6.44
N SER A 44 4.56 3.69 5.50
CA SER A 44 4.13 2.42 4.91
C SER A 44 4.68 2.15 3.50
N SER A 45 5.37 3.13 2.89
CA SER A 45 5.86 3.05 1.51
C SER A 45 7.12 3.90 1.31
N CYS A 46 7.39 4.40 0.12
CA CYS A 46 8.50 5.31 -0.18
C CYS A 46 9.89 4.78 0.22
N ASP A 47 10.11 3.47 0.12
CA ASP A 47 11.37 2.83 0.50
C ASP A 47 11.75 3.00 1.99
N ALA A 48 10.75 3.28 2.84
CA ALA A 48 10.91 3.45 4.27
C ALA A 48 11.37 2.16 4.98
N THR A 49 11.64 2.30 6.25
CA THR A 49 12.21 1.23 7.06
C THR A 49 11.20 0.13 7.38
N LEU A 50 9.95 0.50 7.70
CA LEU A 50 8.93 -0.47 8.10
C LEU A 50 8.65 -1.54 7.04
N PRO A 51 8.47 -1.23 5.73
CA PRO A 51 8.26 -2.27 4.72
C PRO A 51 9.39 -3.31 4.61
N LYS A 52 10.60 -2.95 5.04
CA LYS A 52 11.79 -3.81 5.00
C LYS A 52 11.96 -4.63 6.30
N SER A 53 11.14 -4.38 7.30
CA SER A 53 11.27 -5.02 8.61
C SER A 53 10.67 -6.44 8.62
N PRO A 54 11.16 -7.34 9.50
CA PRO A 54 10.60 -8.68 9.65
C PRO A 54 9.13 -8.70 10.08
N ILE A 55 8.64 -7.62 10.71
CA ILE A 55 7.26 -7.51 11.22
C ILE A 55 6.28 -6.94 10.17
N ALA A 56 6.78 -6.43 9.04
CA ALA A 56 5.95 -5.74 8.03
C ALA A 56 4.75 -6.56 7.56
N PHE A 57 4.93 -7.88 7.36
CA PHE A 57 3.85 -8.76 6.88
C PHE A 57 2.70 -8.86 7.88
N GLU A 58 3.00 -9.06 9.17
CA GLU A 58 1.96 -9.16 10.21
C GLU A 58 1.30 -7.80 10.46
N ILE A 59 2.08 -6.72 10.49
CA ILE A 59 1.55 -5.35 10.57
C ILE A 59 0.61 -5.05 9.40
N ALA A 60 0.97 -5.42 8.18
CA ALA A 60 0.12 -5.20 7.00
C ALA A 60 -1.24 -5.90 7.15
N LYS A 61 -1.26 -7.16 7.60
CA LYS A 61 -2.49 -7.93 7.82
C LYS A 61 -3.39 -7.27 8.86
N ASP A 62 -2.80 -6.93 10.01
CA ASP A 62 -3.53 -6.33 11.13
C ASP A 62 -4.09 -4.96 10.74
N TRP A 63 -3.27 -4.13 10.11
CA TRP A 63 -3.68 -2.79 9.71
C TRP A 63 -4.74 -2.78 8.60
N MET A 64 -4.67 -3.68 7.63
CA MET A 64 -5.76 -3.84 6.65
C MET A 64 -7.10 -4.24 7.27
N ALA A 65 -7.09 -4.83 8.46
CA ALA A 65 -8.30 -5.22 9.19
C ALA A 65 -8.75 -4.18 10.24
N SER A 66 -7.98 -3.13 10.45
CA SER A 66 -8.23 -2.11 11.47
C SER A 66 -9.52 -1.32 11.20
N LYS A 67 -10.16 -0.85 12.28
CA LYS A 67 -11.25 0.14 12.21
C LYS A 67 -10.74 1.54 11.90
N ASP A 68 -9.47 1.82 12.22
CA ASP A 68 -8.82 3.10 11.93
C ASP A 68 -8.45 3.20 10.45
N PRO A 69 -8.95 4.22 9.73
CA PRO A 69 -8.65 4.40 8.32
C PRO A 69 -7.18 4.73 8.04
N VAL A 70 -6.44 5.38 8.96
CA VAL A 70 -5.00 5.64 8.81
C VAL A 70 -4.25 4.31 8.74
N ARG A 71 -4.52 3.41 9.68
CA ARG A 71 -3.95 2.06 9.67
C ARG A 71 -4.33 1.28 8.42
N ARG A 72 -5.60 1.35 7.99
CA ARG A 72 -6.00 0.64 6.74
C ARG A 72 -5.21 1.15 5.54
N SER A 73 -5.06 2.45 5.40
CA SER A 73 -4.27 3.02 4.30
C SER A 73 -2.81 2.57 4.37
N CYS A 74 -2.19 2.64 5.54
CA CYS A 74 -0.83 2.15 5.75
C CYS A 74 -0.71 0.64 5.49
N GLY A 75 -1.69 -0.16 5.89
CA GLY A 75 -1.73 -1.60 5.61
C GLY A 75 -1.67 -1.89 4.10
N TYR A 76 -2.43 -1.16 3.29
CA TYR A 76 -2.35 -1.27 1.83
C TYR A 76 -1.06 -0.67 1.25
N GLY A 77 -0.49 0.36 1.85
CA GLY A 77 0.84 0.87 1.53
C GLY A 77 1.92 -0.20 1.74
N LEU A 78 1.87 -0.93 2.86
CA LEU A 78 2.75 -2.07 3.12
C LEU A 78 2.55 -3.20 2.09
N VAL A 79 1.30 -3.53 1.74
CA VAL A 79 1.03 -4.53 0.69
C VAL A 79 1.63 -4.12 -0.65
N TYR A 80 1.59 -2.82 -0.99
CA TYR A 80 2.25 -2.30 -2.19
C TYR A 80 3.76 -2.60 -2.19
N GLU A 81 4.45 -2.38 -1.07
CA GLU A 81 5.89 -2.64 -0.95
C GLU A 81 6.18 -4.15 -0.88
N LEU A 82 5.46 -4.90 -0.05
CA LEU A 82 5.61 -6.35 0.08
C LEU A 82 5.37 -7.07 -1.26
N ALA A 83 4.48 -6.55 -2.11
CA ALA A 83 4.25 -7.13 -3.43
C ALA A 83 5.48 -7.06 -4.37
N LYS A 84 6.49 -6.26 -4.07
CA LYS A 84 7.76 -6.20 -4.80
C LYS A 84 8.74 -7.30 -4.34
N ASP A 85 8.63 -7.76 -3.10
CA ASP A 85 9.47 -8.83 -2.57
C ASP A 85 9.04 -10.20 -3.13
N LYS A 86 10.02 -10.94 -3.66
CA LYS A 86 9.85 -12.30 -4.21
C LYS A 86 10.53 -13.37 -3.36
N LYS A 87 11.17 -12.98 -2.26
CA LYS A 87 11.98 -13.89 -1.43
C LYS A 87 11.22 -14.37 -0.20
N ASP A 88 10.36 -13.55 0.38
CA ASP A 88 9.58 -13.91 1.56
C ASP A 88 8.50 -14.93 1.18
N LYS A 89 8.62 -16.15 1.71
CA LYS A 89 7.71 -17.27 1.44
C LYS A 89 6.30 -17.08 1.97
N ARG A 90 6.07 -16.12 2.88
CA ARG A 90 4.73 -15.76 3.38
C ARG A 90 3.91 -15.01 2.32
N LEU A 91 4.57 -14.39 1.34
CA LEU A 91 3.97 -13.57 0.29
C LEU A 91 3.53 -14.43 -0.90
N THR A 92 2.58 -15.34 -0.61
CA THR A 92 2.04 -16.29 -1.59
C THR A 92 1.01 -15.63 -2.53
N ASP A 93 0.72 -16.29 -3.65
CA ASP A 93 -0.36 -15.84 -4.54
C ASP A 93 -1.72 -15.83 -3.84
N GLU A 94 -1.97 -16.77 -2.93
CA GLU A 94 -3.21 -16.87 -2.14
C GLU A 94 -3.37 -15.64 -1.24
N PHE A 95 -2.31 -15.21 -0.57
CA PHE A 95 -2.33 -13.98 0.22
C PHE A 95 -2.71 -12.77 -0.64
N PHE A 96 -2.06 -12.60 -1.80
CA PHE A 96 -2.34 -11.48 -2.67
C PHE A 96 -3.72 -11.55 -3.34
N LEU A 97 -4.21 -12.73 -3.68
CA LEU A 97 -5.58 -12.90 -4.17
C LEU A 97 -6.60 -12.48 -3.11
N GLY A 98 -6.38 -12.85 -1.84
CA GLY A 98 -7.21 -12.37 -0.73
C GLY A 98 -7.19 -10.85 -0.58
N CYS A 99 -6.03 -10.20 -0.76
CA CYS A 99 -5.94 -8.74 -0.78
C CYS A 99 -6.74 -8.13 -1.94
N VAL A 100 -6.64 -8.70 -3.15
CA VAL A 100 -7.37 -8.23 -4.34
C VAL A 100 -8.89 -8.36 -4.13
N GLU A 101 -9.35 -9.50 -3.59
CA GLU A 101 -10.76 -9.73 -3.28
C GLU A 101 -11.27 -8.73 -2.23
N LYS A 102 -10.54 -8.56 -1.13
CA LYS A 102 -10.89 -7.60 -0.09
C LYS A 102 -11.01 -6.18 -0.64
N ILE A 103 -10.05 -5.75 -1.47
CA ILE A 103 -10.10 -4.44 -2.13
C ILE A 103 -11.38 -4.34 -2.98
N GLY A 104 -11.66 -5.32 -3.84
CA GLY A 104 -12.86 -5.31 -4.69
C GLY A 104 -14.16 -5.18 -3.91
N ASN A 105 -14.24 -5.80 -2.74
CA ASN A 105 -15.44 -5.82 -1.90
C ASN A 105 -15.62 -4.57 -1.02
N THR A 106 -14.55 -3.82 -0.75
CA THR A 106 -14.60 -2.76 0.27
C THR A 106 -14.26 -1.37 -0.24
N ILE A 107 -13.52 -1.23 -1.33
CA ILE A 107 -12.99 0.06 -1.81
C ILE A 107 -14.04 1.14 -2.02
N ALA A 108 -15.25 0.78 -2.45
CA ALA A 108 -16.33 1.73 -2.69
C ALA A 108 -16.84 2.42 -1.40
N LYS A 109 -16.59 1.80 -0.24
CA LYS A 109 -17.03 2.30 1.08
C LYS A 109 -15.91 3.02 1.84
N GLU A 110 -14.71 3.07 1.28
CA GLU A 110 -13.55 3.65 1.92
C GLU A 110 -13.40 5.14 1.64
N GLU A 111 -12.75 5.83 2.55
CA GLU A 111 -12.31 7.20 2.36
C GLU A 111 -11.33 7.31 1.20
N ASN A 112 -11.28 8.47 0.57
CA ASN A 112 -10.57 8.67 -0.69
C ASN A 112 -9.08 8.29 -0.62
N TRP A 113 -8.40 8.69 0.42
CA TRP A 113 -6.98 8.41 0.61
C TRP A 113 -6.69 6.92 0.95
N VAL A 114 -7.63 6.20 1.58
CA VAL A 114 -7.58 4.73 1.73
C VAL A 114 -7.73 4.06 0.37
N ARG A 115 -8.65 4.55 -0.46
CA ARG A 115 -8.84 4.07 -1.85
C ARG A 115 -7.58 4.22 -2.69
N VAL A 116 -6.84 5.32 -2.50
CA VAL A 116 -5.53 5.54 -3.15
C VAL A 116 -4.53 4.47 -2.73
N GLY A 117 -4.42 4.16 -1.44
CA GLY A 117 -3.59 3.06 -0.93
C GLY A 117 -3.97 1.70 -1.53
N MET A 118 -5.29 1.41 -1.57
CA MET A 118 -5.82 0.20 -2.20
C MET A 118 -5.50 0.10 -3.70
N GLY A 119 -5.62 1.21 -4.43
CA GLY A 119 -5.26 1.28 -5.85
C GLY A 119 -3.78 1.01 -6.08
N GLY A 120 -2.91 1.58 -5.23
CA GLY A 120 -1.48 1.30 -5.22
C GLY A 120 -1.18 -0.18 -5.00
N ALA A 121 -1.80 -0.80 -3.98
CA ALA A 121 -1.66 -2.23 -3.70
C ALA A 121 -2.08 -3.08 -4.91
N LEU A 122 -3.24 -2.80 -5.52
CA LEU A 122 -3.69 -3.49 -6.74
C LEU A 122 -2.66 -3.42 -7.87
N MET A 123 -2.08 -2.23 -8.11
CA MET A 123 -1.05 -2.05 -9.14
C MET A 123 0.18 -2.90 -8.86
N SER A 124 0.66 -2.92 -7.61
CA SER A 124 1.85 -3.68 -7.25
C SER A 124 1.62 -5.19 -7.30
N ILE A 125 0.49 -5.66 -6.78
CA ILE A 125 0.07 -7.07 -6.84
C ILE A 125 -0.02 -7.54 -8.30
N GLY A 126 -0.71 -6.78 -9.15
CA GLY A 126 -0.90 -7.14 -10.55
C GLY A 126 0.38 -7.16 -11.40
N LYS A 127 1.49 -6.61 -10.88
CA LYS A 127 2.82 -6.66 -11.53
C LYS A 127 3.62 -7.92 -11.21
N ARG A 128 3.15 -8.80 -10.29
CA ARG A 128 3.90 -9.97 -9.84
C ARG A 128 3.93 -11.11 -10.87
N ASN A 129 2.76 -11.50 -11.36
CA ASN A 129 2.60 -12.59 -12.35
C ASN A 129 1.26 -12.49 -13.10
N LYS A 130 1.06 -13.36 -14.10
CA LYS A 130 -0.14 -13.39 -14.95
C LYS A 130 -1.43 -13.60 -14.17
N LYS A 131 -1.44 -14.54 -13.19
CA LYS A 131 -2.61 -14.88 -12.38
C LYS A 131 -3.09 -13.68 -11.56
N LEU A 132 -2.17 -13.04 -10.86
CA LEU A 132 -2.45 -11.85 -10.05
C LEU A 132 -2.79 -10.63 -10.91
N ASN A 133 -2.16 -10.50 -12.09
CA ASN A 133 -2.50 -9.46 -13.05
C ASN A 133 -3.96 -9.58 -13.52
N ALA A 134 -4.40 -10.77 -13.93
CA ALA A 134 -5.77 -11.00 -14.36
C ALA A 134 -6.79 -10.68 -13.26
N ALA A 135 -6.52 -11.10 -12.01
CA ALA A 135 -7.38 -10.80 -10.87
C ALA A 135 -7.46 -9.30 -10.58
N ALA A 136 -6.31 -8.61 -10.55
CA ALA A 136 -6.25 -7.17 -10.32
C ALA A 136 -6.92 -6.36 -11.44
N ILE A 137 -6.80 -6.77 -12.71
CA ILE A 137 -7.50 -6.16 -13.86
C ILE A 137 -9.00 -6.25 -13.68
N LYS A 138 -9.54 -7.41 -13.24
CA LYS A 138 -10.98 -7.59 -13.01
C LYS A 138 -11.49 -6.57 -12.01
N VAL A 139 -10.81 -6.39 -10.89
CA VAL A 139 -11.18 -5.40 -9.87
C VAL A 139 -11.00 -3.97 -10.41
N ALA A 140 -9.87 -3.67 -11.07
CA ALA A 140 -9.59 -2.34 -11.62
C ALA A 140 -10.65 -1.88 -12.64
N LYS A 141 -11.21 -2.79 -13.46
CA LYS A 141 -12.31 -2.49 -14.37
C LYS A 141 -13.59 -2.14 -13.61
N ALA A 142 -13.87 -2.82 -12.51
CA ALA A 142 -15.09 -2.60 -11.72
C ALA A 142 -15.06 -1.29 -10.93
N ILE A 143 -13.89 -0.89 -10.41
CA ILE A 143 -13.77 0.31 -9.57
C ILE A 143 -13.57 1.62 -10.35
N GLY A 144 -13.06 1.53 -11.59
CA GLY A 144 -12.72 2.71 -12.38
C GLY A 144 -11.53 3.51 -11.83
N PRO A 145 -11.34 4.75 -12.31
CA PRO A 145 -10.30 5.66 -11.83
C PRO A 145 -10.54 6.10 -10.37
N ILE A 146 -9.47 6.24 -9.61
CA ILE A 146 -9.49 6.67 -8.20
C ILE A 146 -9.01 8.11 -8.11
N HIS A 147 -9.83 9.01 -7.59
CA HIS A 147 -9.48 10.41 -7.38
C HIS A 147 -8.63 10.58 -6.10
N PHE A 148 -7.68 11.51 -6.11
CA PHE A 148 -6.82 11.79 -4.95
C PHE A 148 -7.51 12.63 -3.87
N SER A 149 -8.46 13.49 -4.28
CA SER A 149 -9.28 14.28 -3.36
C SER A 149 -10.66 14.57 -3.95
N ASP A 150 -11.63 14.82 -3.07
CA ASP A 150 -12.97 15.24 -3.46
C ASP A 150 -12.92 16.72 -3.87
N GLY A 151 -12.92 16.98 -5.17
CA GLY A 151 -12.97 18.34 -5.73
C GLY A 151 -11.65 18.90 -6.25
N ASP A 152 -10.51 18.23 -6.05
CA ASP A 152 -9.26 18.64 -6.69
C ASP A 152 -9.22 18.16 -8.15
N LYS A 153 -9.52 19.07 -9.06
CA LYS A 153 -9.48 18.82 -10.51
C LYS A 153 -8.08 18.95 -11.12
N LYS A 154 -7.06 19.27 -10.32
CA LYS A 154 -5.69 19.53 -10.82
C LYS A 154 -4.87 18.24 -10.97
N CYS A 155 -5.20 17.18 -10.25
CA CYS A 155 -4.51 15.90 -10.36
C CYS A 155 -5.33 14.94 -11.22
N GLU A 156 -4.70 14.31 -12.23
CA GLU A 156 -5.33 13.20 -12.94
C GLU A 156 -5.64 12.05 -11.97
N PRO A 157 -6.83 11.45 -12.06
CA PRO A 157 -7.17 10.29 -11.25
C PRO A 157 -6.20 9.13 -11.49
N MET A 158 -5.90 8.38 -10.43
CA MET A 158 -5.12 7.15 -10.54
C MET A 158 -5.89 6.12 -11.38
N ASN A 159 -5.37 5.78 -12.54
CA ASN A 159 -5.96 4.77 -13.41
C ASN A 159 -5.21 3.45 -13.29
N VAL A 160 -5.64 2.62 -12.34
CA VAL A 160 -5.04 1.30 -12.06
C VAL A 160 -5.07 0.40 -13.31
N LEU A 161 -6.17 0.41 -14.05
CA LEU A 161 -6.33 -0.40 -15.26
C LEU A 161 -5.28 -0.04 -16.32
N LYS A 162 -5.06 1.25 -16.60
CA LYS A 162 -4.04 1.73 -17.55
C LYS A 162 -2.64 1.19 -17.21
N HIS A 163 -2.29 1.18 -15.91
CA HIS A 163 -1.01 0.65 -15.46
C HIS A 163 -0.90 -0.87 -15.64
N LEU A 164 -1.97 -1.62 -15.33
CA LEU A 164 -1.98 -3.09 -15.39
C LEU A 164 -2.08 -3.65 -16.83
N THR A 165 -2.52 -2.84 -17.79
CA THR A 165 -2.65 -3.23 -19.19
C THR A 165 -1.62 -2.56 -20.10
N SER A 166 -0.61 -1.87 -19.54
CA SER A 166 0.45 -1.24 -20.33
C SER A 166 1.26 -2.25 -21.12
N ASP A 167 1.72 -1.88 -22.31
CA ASP A 167 2.54 -2.74 -23.18
C ASP A 167 3.82 -3.21 -22.48
N TYR A 168 4.44 -2.31 -21.69
CA TYR A 168 5.58 -2.68 -20.86
C TYR A 168 5.26 -3.86 -19.93
N LEU A 169 4.14 -3.81 -19.21
CA LEU A 169 3.78 -4.87 -18.27
C LEU A 169 3.36 -6.15 -18.99
N ARG A 170 2.62 -6.03 -20.09
CA ARG A 170 2.24 -7.16 -20.94
C ARG A 170 3.47 -7.92 -21.42
N ASN A 171 4.44 -7.21 -22.00
CA ASN A 171 5.70 -7.80 -22.46
C ASN A 171 6.48 -8.45 -21.30
N LYS A 172 6.57 -7.78 -20.13
CA LYS A 172 7.25 -8.30 -18.95
C LYS A 172 6.62 -9.58 -18.43
N LEU A 173 5.31 -9.69 -18.46
CA LEU A 173 4.56 -10.86 -18.01
C LEU A 173 4.37 -11.91 -19.11
N GLY A 174 4.62 -11.59 -20.37
CA GLY A 174 4.42 -12.47 -21.52
C GLY A 174 2.94 -12.73 -21.84
N ILE A 175 2.09 -11.71 -21.74
CA ILE A 175 0.62 -11.75 -21.97
C ILE A 175 0.19 -10.74 -23.01
#